data_da7b9dd6af2744587d407d9941d933ff
#
_entry.id   da7b9dd6af2744587d407d9941d933ff
#
_cell.length_a   1.000
_cell.length_b   1.000
_cell.length_c   1.000
_cell.angle_alpha   90.00
_cell.angle_beta   90.00
_cell.angle_gamma   90.00
#
_symmetry.space_group_name_H-M   'P 1'
#
loop_
_entity.id
_entity.type
_entity.pdbx_description
1 polymer ?
#
loop_
_entity_poly.entity_id
_entity_poly.type
_entity_poly.pdbx_seq_one_letter_code
_entity_poly.pdbx_strand_id
1 'polypeptide(L)'
;MRYKCSEITLTYYSFIDIFTNGVCYKRILMIRGRVLVKKNYDVIVVGAGPAGIFACYELTRKLTDANVLLIDKGHDIYRRNCPILQKKIEKCPPPAGKKNFAGCVPACSITNGFGGAGAYSDGKFNITSEFGGWMTDYLPDSVVLDLIKYVDSINLEHGATTSITDPLTDKVKEIERKAYAAGLKLLRAQVRHLGTEQNLEILKSIYEYLLTKIEMKFKTEVKDLLTRKENGEHYIEGIELNNGEKLVAEKVIIAPGRDGSTWLASLLKKRRLNLMNNQVDIGVRVETSNIVMEEINEHLYEGKFVFNTSVGTRVRTFCSNPSGHVVVENHSGTMLANGHAYKDPKLGSQNTNFALLVSHKFSEPFDQPNEYAHEVSRLANKLSNGGIIIQKYGDILKGRRSTEKRIKEGFLEPTLKEAVPGDLGLVLPYNTMKSLIEMTEALDKVTPGLASEHTLFYGVEAKFYSARPKLNDKFETEIHGLYAAGDGAGITRGLAQASACGVWIARDIAEKLSNTNKNHVVHA
;
A
#
# COMPACT_ATOMS: atom_id res chain seq x y z
N MET A 1 63.76 8.66 27.35
CA MET A 1 62.88 9.38 28.27
C MET A 1 61.44 9.08 27.91
N ARG A 2 60.76 8.33 28.78
CA ARG A 2 59.32 8.00 28.61
C ARG A 2 58.53 9.07 29.35
N TYR A 3 57.67 9.81 28.65
CA TYR A 3 56.65 10.63 29.31
C TYR A 3 55.32 9.85 29.31
N LYS A 4 54.82 9.62 30.51
CA LYS A 4 53.43 9.21 30.78
C LYS A 4 52.55 10.43 30.54
N CYS A 5 51.59 10.32 29.64
CA CYS A 5 50.48 11.25 29.53
C CYS A 5 49.31 10.72 30.32
N SER A 6 48.92 11.48 31.33
CA SER A 6 47.72 11.28 32.15
C SER A 6 46.47 11.54 31.34
N GLU A 7 45.43 10.74 31.59
CA GLU A 7 44.09 10.86 31.01
C GLU A 7 43.48 12.23 31.32
N ILE A 8 43.22 13.01 30.28
CA ILE A 8 42.34 14.17 30.35
C ILE A 8 41.10 13.81 29.53
N THR A 9 39.98 13.58 30.24
CA THR A 9 38.65 13.38 29.65
C THR A 9 38.13 14.75 29.22
N LEU A 10 38.39 15.16 27.99
CA LEU A 10 37.83 16.36 27.38
C LEU A 10 36.70 15.93 26.42
N THR A 11 35.47 16.16 26.84
CA THR A 11 34.25 16.10 26.03
C THR A 11 34.13 17.45 25.25
N TYR A 12 34.89 17.62 24.19
CA TYR A 12 34.68 18.70 23.23
C TYR A 12 34.42 18.11 21.86
N TYR A 13 33.25 18.40 21.32
CA TYR A 13 32.93 18.16 19.90
C TYR A 13 33.42 19.38 19.12
N SER A 14 34.43 19.22 18.27
CA SER A 14 34.84 20.24 17.33
C SER A 14 34.44 19.81 15.92
N PHE A 15 33.71 20.67 15.23
CA PHE A 15 33.45 20.54 13.80
C PHE A 15 34.53 21.33 13.03
N ILE A 16 35.13 20.71 12.03
CA ILE A 16 36.00 21.39 11.08
C ILE A 16 35.30 21.38 9.74
N ASP A 17 34.98 22.58 9.25
CA ASP A 17 34.45 22.76 7.90
C ASP A 17 35.63 22.96 6.94
N ILE A 18 35.69 22.14 5.89
CA ILE A 18 36.72 22.29 4.85
C ILE A 18 36.11 23.05 3.69
N PHE A 19 36.65 24.23 3.44
CA PHE A 19 36.31 25.08 2.31
C PHE A 19 37.36 24.95 1.21
N THR A 20 36.91 24.64 -0.03
CA THR A 20 37.72 24.83 -1.23
C THR A 20 36.91 25.65 -2.23
N ASN A 21 37.47 26.74 -2.70
CA ASN A 21 36.84 27.70 -3.63
C ASN A 21 35.50 28.28 -3.16
N GLY A 22 35.35 28.54 -1.83
CA GLY A 22 34.15 29.20 -1.27
C GLY A 22 32.96 28.29 -1.08
N VAL A 23 33.08 27.00 -1.31
CA VAL A 23 32.00 26.01 -1.11
C VAL A 23 32.38 25.03 -0.01
N CYS A 24 31.49 24.84 0.97
CA CYS A 24 31.67 23.86 2.07
C CYS A 24 31.41 22.44 1.56
N TYR A 25 32.47 21.64 1.41
CA TYR A 25 32.38 20.31 0.84
C TYR A 25 32.23 19.18 1.86
N LYS A 26 32.59 19.34 3.12
CA LYS A 26 32.50 18.29 4.15
C LYS A 26 32.52 18.85 5.57
N ARG A 27 31.57 18.37 6.39
CA ARG A 27 31.62 18.53 7.84
C ARG A 27 32.27 17.27 8.44
N ILE A 28 33.43 17.44 9.12
CA ILE A 28 34.17 16.31 9.70
C ILE A 28 34.01 16.31 11.22
N LEU A 29 33.54 15.23 11.79
CA LEU A 29 33.48 15.00 13.23
C LEU A 29 34.68 14.15 13.67
N MET A 30 35.53 14.67 14.52
CA MET A 30 36.59 13.89 15.13
C MET A 30 36.16 13.28 16.47
N ILE A 31 36.10 11.96 16.55
CA ILE A 31 35.90 11.23 17.80
C ILE A 31 37.04 10.20 17.94
N ARG A 32 37.83 10.34 19.01
CA ARG A 32 38.96 9.43 19.37
C ARG A 32 39.96 9.19 18.23
N GLY A 33 40.41 10.25 17.54
CA GLY A 33 41.44 10.14 16.53
C GLY A 33 41.07 9.43 15.22
N ARG A 34 39.80 9.09 15.01
CA ARG A 34 39.28 8.61 13.72
C ARG A 34 38.45 9.69 13.04
N VAL A 35 38.83 10.01 11.82
CA VAL A 35 38.07 10.91 10.95
C VAL A 35 36.85 10.13 10.45
N LEU A 36 35.69 10.37 11.04
CA LEU A 36 34.40 9.86 10.51
C LEU A 36 33.89 10.93 9.54
N VAL A 37 34.02 10.68 8.25
CA VAL A 37 33.37 11.48 7.20
C VAL A 37 31.87 11.24 7.31
N LYS A 38 31.15 12.19 7.92
CA LYS A 38 29.69 12.13 8.00
C LYS A 38 29.14 12.49 6.62
N LYS A 39 28.60 11.51 5.90
CA LYS A 39 27.96 11.76 4.60
C LYS A 39 26.67 12.50 4.84
N ASN A 40 26.59 13.75 4.42
CA ASN A 40 25.39 14.59 4.56
C ASN A 40 24.57 14.53 3.27
N TYR A 41 23.27 14.38 3.42
CA TYR A 41 22.29 14.46 2.34
C TYR A 41 21.33 15.62 2.64
N ASP A 42 20.80 16.23 1.60
CA ASP A 42 19.70 17.18 1.76
C ASP A 42 18.41 16.41 2.06
N VAL A 43 18.20 15.28 1.34
CA VAL A 43 17.03 14.43 1.50
C VAL A 43 17.42 12.96 1.52
N ILE A 44 16.91 12.20 2.50
CA ILE A 44 16.93 10.73 2.48
C ILE A 44 15.51 10.22 2.30
N VAL A 45 15.31 9.34 1.30
CA VAL A 45 14.06 8.65 1.02
C VAL A 45 14.18 7.18 1.40
N VAL A 46 13.37 6.71 2.34
CA VAL A 46 13.36 5.33 2.84
C VAL A 46 12.19 4.57 2.23
N GLY A 47 12.50 3.62 1.35
CA GLY A 47 11.54 2.82 0.59
C GLY A 47 11.46 3.22 -0.87
N ALA A 48 11.83 2.30 -1.76
CA ALA A 48 11.82 2.47 -3.21
C ALA A 48 10.52 1.93 -3.85
N GLY A 49 9.39 2.07 -3.16
CA GLY A 49 8.06 1.87 -3.73
C GLY A 49 7.57 3.10 -4.52
N PRO A 50 6.34 3.10 -5.05
CA PRO A 50 5.82 4.19 -5.87
C PRO A 50 5.98 5.58 -5.21
N ALA A 51 5.65 5.72 -3.92
CA ALA A 51 5.80 7.00 -3.22
C ALA A 51 7.26 7.48 -3.18
N GLY A 52 8.21 6.61 -2.83
CA GLY A 52 9.61 7.00 -2.76
C GLY A 52 10.23 7.29 -4.12
N ILE A 53 9.91 6.48 -5.14
CA ILE A 53 10.39 6.69 -6.52
C ILE A 53 9.93 8.04 -7.07
N PHE A 54 8.64 8.34 -6.97
CA PHE A 54 8.10 9.59 -7.51
C PHE A 54 8.46 10.81 -6.66
N ALA A 55 8.74 10.63 -5.36
CA ALA A 55 9.37 11.68 -4.56
C ALA A 55 10.79 12.00 -5.08
N CYS A 56 11.63 10.99 -5.28
CA CYS A 56 12.96 11.19 -5.86
C CYS A 56 12.90 11.82 -7.26
N TYR A 57 11.99 11.33 -8.10
CA TYR A 57 11.81 11.85 -9.46
C TYR A 57 11.46 13.35 -9.46
N GLU A 58 10.51 13.77 -8.64
CA GLU A 58 10.11 15.17 -8.53
C GLU A 58 11.21 16.03 -7.92
N LEU A 59 11.93 15.53 -6.89
CA LEU A 59 13.09 16.24 -6.32
C LEU A 59 14.14 16.53 -7.39
N THR A 60 14.48 15.56 -8.25
CA THR A 60 15.48 15.76 -9.32
C THR A 60 15.02 16.74 -10.40
N ARG A 61 13.72 16.93 -10.58
CA ARG A 61 13.14 17.93 -11.51
C ARG A 61 13.12 19.34 -10.91
N LYS A 62 12.98 19.43 -9.59
CA LYS A 62 12.86 20.73 -8.89
C LYS A 62 14.17 21.28 -8.38
N LEU A 63 15.12 20.40 -8.06
CA LEU A 63 16.41 20.75 -7.44
C LEU A 63 17.55 20.14 -8.27
N THR A 64 18.36 20.97 -8.92
CA THR A 64 19.46 20.52 -9.78
C THR A 64 20.64 19.97 -9.01
N ASP A 65 20.91 20.51 -7.80
CA ASP A 65 22.13 20.26 -7.05
C ASP A 65 21.89 19.57 -5.69
N ALA A 66 20.66 19.08 -5.44
CA ALA A 66 20.33 18.43 -4.18
C ALA A 66 20.96 17.02 -4.08
N ASN A 67 21.60 16.76 -2.95
CA ASN A 67 22.16 15.45 -2.63
C ASN A 67 21.07 14.54 -2.05
N VAL A 68 20.46 13.73 -2.90
CA VAL A 68 19.33 12.83 -2.55
C VAL A 68 19.82 11.40 -2.46
N LEU A 69 19.42 10.70 -1.40
CA LEU A 69 19.65 9.26 -1.22
C LEU A 69 18.33 8.50 -1.17
N LEU A 70 18.18 7.48 -2.01
CA LEU A 70 17.10 6.50 -1.96
C LEU A 70 17.60 5.18 -1.34
N ILE A 71 16.92 4.71 -0.30
CA ILE A 71 17.27 3.45 0.38
C ILE A 71 16.12 2.45 0.31
N ASP A 72 16.43 1.18 0.00
CA ASP A 72 15.47 0.09 0.15
C ASP A 72 16.14 -1.18 0.70
N LYS A 73 15.41 -1.94 1.51
CA LYS A 73 15.87 -3.23 2.06
C LYS A 73 15.90 -4.37 1.03
N GLY A 74 15.14 -4.23 -0.07
CA GLY A 74 15.12 -5.18 -1.18
C GLY A 74 16.18 -4.91 -2.22
N HIS A 75 16.02 -5.52 -3.38
CA HIS A 75 16.94 -5.41 -4.52
C HIS A 75 16.58 -4.26 -5.47
N ASP A 76 17.56 -3.83 -6.28
CA ASP A 76 17.30 -3.03 -7.47
C ASP A 76 16.40 -3.77 -8.47
N ILE A 77 15.87 -3.06 -9.46
CA ILE A 77 14.86 -3.60 -10.38
C ILE A 77 15.37 -4.81 -11.19
N TYR A 78 16.67 -4.89 -11.50
CA TYR A 78 17.26 -5.96 -12.30
C TYR A 78 17.56 -7.23 -11.48
N ARG A 79 17.76 -7.09 -10.16
CA ARG A 79 18.09 -8.18 -9.25
C ARG A 79 16.90 -8.71 -8.46
N ARG A 80 15.72 -8.19 -8.70
CA ARG A 80 14.48 -8.68 -8.09
C ARG A 80 14.05 -9.98 -8.74
N ASN A 81 14.37 -11.11 -8.12
CA ASN A 81 14.04 -12.44 -8.61
C ASN A 81 13.25 -13.22 -7.56
N CYS A 82 12.10 -13.79 -7.95
CA CYS A 82 11.33 -14.70 -7.11
C CYS A 82 11.49 -16.14 -7.61
N PRO A 83 12.05 -17.06 -6.81
CA PRO A 83 12.22 -18.45 -7.22
C PRO A 83 10.90 -19.17 -7.52
N ILE A 84 9.79 -18.79 -6.88
CA ILE A 84 8.45 -19.35 -7.17
C ILE A 84 8.00 -18.93 -8.57
N LEU A 85 8.07 -17.63 -8.90
CA LEU A 85 7.72 -17.13 -10.24
C LEU A 85 8.61 -17.73 -11.33
N GLN A 86 9.86 -18.06 -10.98
CA GLN A 86 10.79 -18.77 -11.88
C GLN A 86 10.56 -20.30 -11.91
N LYS A 87 9.54 -20.82 -11.20
CA LYS A 87 9.23 -22.26 -11.10
C LYS A 87 10.38 -23.11 -10.56
N LYS A 88 11.31 -22.52 -9.78
CA LYS A 88 12.45 -23.22 -9.17
C LYS A 88 12.11 -23.88 -7.85
N ILE A 89 11.09 -23.37 -7.15
CA ILE A 89 10.58 -23.90 -5.89
C ILE A 89 9.06 -23.73 -5.88
N GLU A 90 8.36 -24.62 -5.17
CA GLU A 90 6.90 -24.58 -5.04
C GLU A 90 6.42 -23.68 -3.90
N LYS A 91 7.21 -23.55 -2.83
CA LYS A 91 6.87 -22.79 -1.62
C LYS A 91 8.03 -21.90 -1.20
N CYS A 92 7.71 -20.76 -0.59
CA CYS A 92 8.71 -19.89 -0.01
C CYS A 92 9.53 -20.64 1.07
N PRO A 93 10.87 -20.57 1.03
CA PRO A 93 11.69 -21.20 2.03
C PRO A 93 11.49 -20.52 3.40
N PRO A 94 11.54 -21.28 4.51
CA PRO A 94 11.63 -20.68 5.82
C PRO A 94 12.96 -19.90 5.93
N PRO A 95 13.00 -18.70 6.52
CA PRO A 95 14.26 -18.02 6.80
C PRO A 95 15.12 -18.84 7.73
N ALA A 96 16.42 -18.84 7.50
CA ALA A 96 17.37 -19.52 8.35
C ALA A 96 17.18 -19.08 9.83
N GLY A 97 16.87 -20.03 10.71
CA GLY A 97 16.74 -19.80 12.15
C GLY A 97 15.35 -19.39 12.68
N LYS A 98 14.33 -19.24 11.84
CA LYS A 98 12.95 -18.95 12.28
C LYS A 98 11.96 -20.00 11.79
N LYS A 99 11.48 -20.86 12.69
CA LYS A 99 10.57 -21.99 12.35
C LYS A 99 9.21 -21.59 11.76
N ASN A 100 8.79 -20.33 11.89
CA ASN A 100 7.42 -19.89 11.55
C ASN A 100 7.37 -18.73 10.53
N PHE A 101 8.42 -18.44 9.79
CA PHE A 101 8.43 -17.37 8.81
C PHE A 101 8.92 -17.89 7.47
N ALA A 102 8.03 -17.87 6.46
CA ALA A 102 8.40 -18.19 5.08
C ALA A 102 8.76 -16.89 4.34
N GLY A 103 9.91 -16.86 3.66
CA GLY A 103 10.28 -15.69 2.86
C GLY A 103 11.75 -15.59 2.49
N CYS A 104 12.04 -14.64 1.61
CA CYS A 104 13.39 -14.30 1.20
C CYS A 104 14.10 -13.41 2.22
N VAL A 105 15.43 -13.48 2.26
CA VAL A 105 16.27 -12.62 3.12
C VAL A 105 17.09 -11.68 2.22
N PRO A 106 17.20 -10.38 2.55
CA PRO A 106 16.66 -9.68 3.72
C PRO A 106 15.16 -9.36 3.62
N ALA A 107 14.60 -9.40 2.41
CA ALA A 107 13.20 -9.07 2.16
C ALA A 107 12.63 -9.84 0.96
N CYS A 108 11.30 -10.00 0.91
CA CYS A 108 10.61 -10.64 -0.21
C CYS A 108 10.83 -9.84 -1.51
N SER A 109 11.33 -10.51 -2.56
CA SER A 109 11.59 -9.87 -3.86
C SER A 109 10.32 -9.44 -4.61
N ILE A 110 9.12 -9.94 -4.23
CA ILE A 110 7.84 -9.53 -4.81
C ILE A 110 7.38 -8.19 -4.23
N THR A 111 7.56 -7.98 -2.92
CA THR A 111 6.98 -6.84 -2.21
C THR A 111 7.96 -5.72 -1.92
N ASN A 112 9.27 -5.98 -1.98
CA ASN A 112 10.33 -5.03 -1.62
C ASN A 112 11.35 -4.83 -2.75
N GLY A 113 12.04 -3.71 -2.73
CA GLY A 113 13.00 -3.28 -3.74
C GLY A 113 12.41 -2.20 -4.64
N PHE A 114 13.15 -1.83 -5.69
CA PHE A 114 12.73 -0.76 -6.60
C PHE A 114 11.40 -1.11 -7.30
N GLY A 115 10.42 -0.23 -7.21
CA GLY A 115 9.03 -0.43 -7.63
C GLY A 115 8.12 -0.98 -6.52
N GLY A 116 8.67 -1.43 -5.37
CA GLY A 116 7.89 -1.99 -4.26
C GLY A 116 6.99 -3.15 -4.69
N ALA A 117 5.87 -3.36 -4.02
CA ALA A 117 4.86 -4.35 -4.42
C ALA A 117 4.22 -4.02 -5.79
N GLY A 118 4.30 -2.76 -6.22
CA GLY A 118 3.80 -2.30 -7.51
C GLY A 118 4.49 -2.93 -8.72
N ALA A 119 5.78 -3.28 -8.62
CA ALA A 119 6.54 -3.80 -9.75
C ALA A 119 6.02 -5.14 -10.31
N TYR A 120 5.42 -5.97 -9.46
CA TYR A 120 4.85 -7.26 -9.85
C TYR A 120 3.31 -7.26 -9.86
N SER A 121 2.70 -6.08 -9.76
CA SER A 121 1.26 -5.93 -9.95
C SER A 121 0.90 -5.96 -11.45
N ASP A 122 -0.40 -6.03 -11.72
CA ASP A 122 -0.93 -5.90 -13.08
C ASP A 122 -0.86 -4.47 -13.65
N GLY A 123 -0.25 -3.54 -12.91
CA GLY A 123 -0.02 -2.18 -13.38
C GLY A 123 -1.29 -1.37 -13.62
N LYS A 124 -2.34 -1.60 -12.84
CA LYS A 124 -3.57 -0.77 -12.88
C LYS A 124 -3.29 0.61 -12.31
N PHE A 125 -3.22 1.60 -13.15
CA PHE A 125 -3.07 2.99 -12.76
C PHE A 125 -4.44 3.69 -12.84
N ASN A 126 -5.05 3.92 -11.67
CA ASN A 126 -6.38 4.51 -11.55
C ASN A 126 -6.28 6.03 -11.53
N ILE A 127 -6.83 6.71 -12.53
CA ILE A 127 -6.86 8.17 -12.63
C ILE A 127 -8.17 8.67 -12.03
N THR A 128 -8.18 8.74 -10.71
CA THR A 128 -9.33 9.21 -9.90
C THR A 128 -8.91 9.56 -8.48
N SER A 129 -9.61 10.50 -7.86
CA SER A 129 -9.49 10.81 -6.42
C SER A 129 -10.47 10.02 -5.55
N GLU A 130 -11.51 9.40 -6.14
CA GLU A 130 -12.62 8.78 -5.39
C GLU A 130 -12.23 7.51 -4.63
N PHE A 131 -11.12 6.86 -5.03
CA PHE A 131 -10.56 5.70 -4.34
C PHE A 131 -9.05 5.59 -4.57
N GLY A 132 -8.39 4.72 -3.81
CA GLY A 132 -6.93 4.54 -3.88
C GLY A 132 -6.20 5.16 -2.69
N GLY A 133 -6.92 5.61 -1.67
CA GLY A 133 -6.36 6.14 -0.43
C GLY A 133 -7.22 7.22 0.22
N TRP A 134 -6.57 7.98 1.07
CA TRP A 134 -7.17 9.03 1.90
C TRP A 134 -6.43 10.37 1.75
N MET A 135 -5.77 10.62 0.63
CA MET A 135 -5.14 11.92 0.37
C MET A 135 -6.17 13.06 0.39
N THR A 136 -7.43 12.77 0.04
CA THR A 136 -8.54 13.73 0.08
C THR A 136 -9.00 14.09 1.50
N ASP A 137 -8.54 13.39 2.54
CA ASP A 137 -8.70 13.84 3.93
C ASP A 137 -7.81 15.06 4.25
N TYR A 138 -6.79 15.33 3.45
CA TYR A 138 -5.79 16.40 3.64
C TYR A 138 -5.81 17.45 2.55
N LEU A 139 -6.20 17.08 1.32
CA LEU A 139 -6.11 17.90 0.12
C LEU A 139 -7.43 17.91 -0.64
N PRO A 140 -7.76 18.99 -1.35
CA PRO A 140 -8.91 19.01 -2.25
C PRO A 140 -8.83 17.93 -3.32
N ASP A 141 -9.96 17.34 -3.71
CA ASP A 141 -10.07 16.31 -4.75
C ASP A 141 -9.41 16.70 -6.07
N SER A 142 -9.55 17.96 -6.49
CA SER A 142 -8.92 18.50 -7.70
C SER A 142 -7.40 18.43 -7.64
N VAL A 143 -6.81 18.79 -6.49
CA VAL A 143 -5.36 18.74 -6.29
C VAL A 143 -4.85 17.30 -6.35
N VAL A 144 -5.54 16.37 -5.70
CA VAL A 144 -5.19 14.94 -5.74
C VAL A 144 -5.27 14.41 -7.17
N LEU A 145 -6.33 14.75 -7.91
CA LEU A 145 -6.51 14.32 -9.30
C LEU A 145 -5.42 14.88 -10.22
N ASP A 146 -5.05 16.16 -10.06
CA ASP A 146 -3.99 16.80 -10.85
C ASP A 146 -2.62 16.18 -10.58
N LEU A 147 -2.32 15.83 -9.32
CA LEU A 147 -1.10 15.08 -8.97
C LEU A 147 -1.08 13.69 -9.62
N ILE A 148 -2.21 12.99 -9.62
CA ILE A 148 -2.33 11.67 -10.26
C ILE A 148 -2.12 11.79 -11.78
N LYS A 149 -2.73 12.79 -12.45
CA LYS A 149 -2.51 13.05 -13.87
C LYS A 149 -1.07 13.41 -14.20
N TYR A 150 -0.42 14.18 -13.32
CA TYR A 150 0.99 14.49 -13.46
C TYR A 150 1.87 13.23 -13.39
N VAL A 151 1.60 12.34 -12.44
CA VAL A 151 2.28 11.03 -12.37
C VAL A 151 2.01 10.19 -13.62
N ASP A 152 0.78 10.20 -14.11
CA ASP A 152 0.41 9.51 -15.36
C ASP A 152 1.20 10.03 -16.56
N SER A 153 1.41 11.36 -16.66
CA SER A 153 2.26 11.95 -17.71
C SER A 153 3.71 11.47 -17.63
N ILE A 154 4.25 11.28 -16.43
CA ILE A 154 5.59 10.71 -16.26
C ILE A 154 5.63 9.25 -16.73
N ASN A 155 4.61 8.45 -16.41
CA ASN A 155 4.52 7.08 -16.91
C ASN A 155 4.49 7.05 -18.45
N LEU A 156 3.77 7.98 -19.10
CA LEU A 156 3.75 8.13 -20.55
C LEU A 156 5.11 8.51 -21.11
N GLU A 157 5.84 9.44 -20.48
CA GLU A 157 7.22 9.80 -20.84
C GLU A 157 8.16 8.58 -20.80
N HIS A 158 7.88 7.61 -19.93
CA HIS A 158 8.67 6.38 -19.76
C HIS A 158 8.08 5.17 -20.50
N GLY A 159 7.18 5.38 -21.48
CA GLY A 159 6.71 4.35 -22.40
C GLY A 159 5.42 3.63 -21.98
N ALA A 160 4.62 4.23 -21.10
CA ALA A 160 3.28 3.70 -20.85
C ALA A 160 2.39 3.75 -22.09
N THR A 161 1.47 2.79 -22.22
CA THR A 161 0.46 2.82 -23.28
C THR A 161 -0.39 4.08 -23.19
N THR A 162 -0.76 4.65 -24.35
CA THR A 162 -1.72 5.77 -24.42
C THR A 162 -3.17 5.31 -24.22
N SER A 163 -3.43 4.00 -24.32
CA SER A 163 -4.77 3.44 -24.13
C SER A 163 -5.25 3.63 -22.70
N ILE A 164 -6.48 4.09 -22.54
CA ILE A 164 -7.15 4.34 -21.28
C ILE A 164 -8.61 3.92 -21.40
N THR A 165 -9.19 3.37 -20.35
CA THR A 165 -10.61 3.06 -20.33
C THR A 165 -11.44 4.35 -20.27
N ASP A 166 -12.53 4.39 -21.02
CA ASP A 166 -13.48 5.50 -20.93
C ASP A 166 -14.65 5.15 -19.99
N PRO A 167 -14.74 5.80 -18.81
CA PRO A 167 -15.84 5.57 -17.87
C PRO A 167 -17.08 6.42 -18.20
N LEU A 168 -17.14 7.08 -19.36
CA LEU A 168 -18.20 8.03 -19.71
C LEU A 168 -19.09 7.56 -20.86
N THR A 169 -18.98 6.30 -21.30
CA THR A 169 -19.84 5.73 -22.35
C THR A 169 -21.31 5.76 -21.94
N ASP A 170 -22.23 5.75 -22.91
CA ASP A 170 -23.67 5.77 -22.61
C ASP A 170 -24.12 4.54 -21.83
N LYS A 171 -23.46 3.40 -22.08
CA LYS A 171 -23.72 2.16 -21.32
C LYS A 171 -23.30 2.30 -19.85
N VAL A 172 -22.15 2.90 -19.57
CA VAL A 172 -21.72 3.20 -18.18
C VAL A 172 -22.70 4.16 -17.50
N LYS A 173 -23.21 5.17 -18.22
CA LYS A 173 -24.24 6.07 -17.67
C LYS A 173 -25.57 5.33 -17.38
N GLU A 174 -25.94 4.34 -18.19
CA GLU A 174 -27.11 3.49 -17.93
C GLU A 174 -26.91 2.67 -16.64
N ILE A 175 -25.76 2.01 -16.51
CA ILE A 175 -25.39 1.27 -15.29
C ILE A 175 -25.41 2.20 -14.06
N GLU A 176 -24.89 3.41 -14.19
CA GLU A 176 -24.88 4.42 -13.11
C GLU A 176 -26.29 4.84 -12.72
N ARG A 177 -27.23 5.01 -13.68
CA ARG A 177 -28.64 5.31 -13.37
C ARG A 177 -29.30 4.15 -12.62
N LYS A 178 -29.06 2.89 -13.05
CA LYS A 178 -29.55 1.70 -12.33
C LYS A 178 -29.00 1.66 -10.90
N ALA A 179 -27.67 1.93 -10.75
CA ALA A 179 -27.02 1.98 -9.45
C ALA A 179 -27.62 3.07 -8.55
N TYR A 180 -27.78 4.28 -9.08
CA TYR A 180 -28.37 5.40 -8.33
C TYR A 180 -29.80 5.08 -7.86
N ALA A 181 -30.64 4.49 -8.73
CA ALA A 181 -31.99 4.07 -8.38
C ALA A 181 -32.01 2.98 -7.29
N ALA A 182 -30.96 2.17 -7.19
CA ALA A 182 -30.77 1.17 -6.15
C ALA A 182 -30.12 1.71 -4.86
N GLY A 183 -29.82 3.01 -4.77
CA GLY A 183 -29.12 3.62 -3.65
C GLY A 183 -27.59 3.38 -3.63
N LEU A 184 -27.05 2.91 -4.75
CA LEU A 184 -25.60 2.66 -4.93
C LEU A 184 -24.92 3.86 -5.59
N LYS A 185 -23.70 4.18 -5.15
CA LYS A 185 -22.81 5.08 -5.87
C LYS A 185 -21.83 4.25 -6.71
N LEU A 186 -21.85 4.41 -8.04
CA LEU A 186 -20.79 3.90 -8.91
C LEU A 186 -19.57 4.83 -8.84
N LEU A 187 -18.41 4.28 -8.49
CA LEU A 187 -17.13 5.00 -8.53
C LEU A 187 -16.53 4.83 -9.93
N ARG A 188 -16.49 5.93 -10.68
CA ARG A 188 -15.92 5.92 -12.03
C ARG A 188 -14.44 6.27 -11.99
N ALA A 189 -13.64 5.54 -12.75
CA ALA A 189 -12.24 5.86 -12.94
C ALA A 189 -11.83 5.62 -14.37
N GLN A 190 -11.02 6.52 -14.91
CA GLN A 190 -10.17 6.17 -16.03
C GLN A 190 -9.06 5.25 -15.52
N VAL A 191 -8.80 4.18 -16.24
CA VAL A 191 -7.76 3.21 -15.85
C VAL A 191 -6.79 3.03 -17.00
N ARG A 192 -5.51 3.30 -16.74
CA ARG A 192 -4.43 2.88 -17.62
C ARG A 192 -3.93 1.52 -17.15
N HIS A 193 -4.17 0.50 -17.96
CA HIS A 193 -3.76 -0.86 -17.65
C HIS A 193 -2.46 -1.18 -18.37
N LEU A 194 -1.36 -1.19 -17.62
CA LEU A 194 -0.03 -1.43 -18.16
C LEU A 194 0.26 -2.93 -18.35
N GLY A 195 -0.34 -3.79 -17.53
CA GLY A 195 0.11 -5.17 -17.40
C GLY A 195 1.47 -5.26 -16.70
N THR A 196 1.80 -6.43 -16.20
CA THR A 196 3.04 -6.61 -15.39
C THR A 196 4.30 -6.34 -16.20
N GLU A 197 4.33 -6.74 -17.47
CA GLU A 197 5.52 -6.61 -18.34
C GLU A 197 5.82 -5.15 -18.66
N GLN A 198 4.83 -4.39 -19.16
CA GLN A 198 5.03 -2.98 -19.49
C GLN A 198 5.31 -2.15 -18.23
N ASN A 199 4.65 -2.47 -17.12
CA ASN A 199 4.92 -1.83 -15.83
C ASN A 199 6.39 -2.02 -15.39
N LEU A 200 6.98 -3.19 -15.60
CA LEU A 200 8.39 -3.42 -15.32
C LEU A 200 9.32 -2.61 -16.24
N GLU A 201 9.00 -2.50 -17.53
CA GLU A 201 9.80 -1.69 -18.47
C GLU A 201 9.77 -0.20 -18.13
N ILE A 202 8.60 0.35 -17.74
CA ILE A 202 8.48 1.72 -17.25
C ILE A 202 9.34 1.93 -16.01
N LEU A 203 9.27 1.01 -15.05
CA LEU A 203 10.06 1.09 -13.83
C LEU A 203 11.57 0.99 -14.10
N LYS A 204 12.02 0.19 -15.07
CA LYS A 204 13.42 0.16 -15.50
C LYS A 204 13.84 1.50 -16.10
N SER A 205 13.02 2.08 -16.98
CA SER A 205 13.28 3.39 -17.58
C SER A 205 13.41 4.50 -16.53
N ILE A 206 12.52 4.51 -15.52
CA ILE A 206 12.60 5.45 -14.38
C ILE A 206 13.85 5.17 -13.53
N TYR A 207 14.21 3.89 -13.32
CA TYR A 207 15.41 3.51 -12.58
C TYR A 207 16.68 4.07 -13.24
N GLU A 208 16.83 3.88 -14.55
CA GLU A 208 17.98 4.39 -15.32
C GLU A 208 18.06 5.92 -15.26
N TYR A 209 16.93 6.61 -15.37
CA TYR A 209 16.87 8.06 -15.19
C TYR A 209 17.39 8.48 -13.80
N LEU A 210 16.88 7.85 -12.73
CA LEU A 210 17.25 8.18 -11.36
C LEU A 210 18.71 7.82 -11.04
N LEU A 211 19.23 6.73 -11.62
CA LEU A 211 20.61 6.27 -11.41
C LEU A 211 21.64 7.34 -11.79
N THR A 212 21.31 8.22 -12.75
CA THR A 212 22.18 9.31 -13.17
C THR A 212 22.06 10.58 -12.31
N LYS A 213 21.08 10.64 -11.42
CA LYS A 213 20.72 11.87 -10.70
C LYS A 213 20.87 11.77 -9.18
N ILE A 214 20.69 10.59 -8.60
CA ILE A 214 20.68 10.40 -7.15
C ILE A 214 21.53 9.21 -6.74
N GLU A 215 21.92 9.16 -5.47
CA GLU A 215 22.48 7.95 -4.88
C GLU A 215 21.38 6.97 -4.50
N MET A 216 21.54 5.66 -4.83
CA MET A 216 20.62 4.61 -4.45
C MET A 216 21.34 3.49 -3.70
N LYS A 217 20.80 3.07 -2.55
CA LYS A 217 21.30 1.96 -1.75
C LYS A 217 20.24 0.88 -1.58
N PHE A 218 20.46 -0.27 -2.18
CA PHE A 218 19.62 -1.46 -2.05
C PHE A 218 20.20 -2.47 -1.05
N LYS A 219 19.39 -3.44 -0.61
CA LYS A 219 19.74 -4.39 0.47
C LYS A 219 20.17 -3.68 1.75
N THR A 220 19.64 -2.49 1.96
CA THR A 220 20.01 -1.61 3.06
C THR A 220 18.78 -1.33 3.91
N GLU A 221 18.82 -1.77 5.14
CA GLU A 221 17.68 -1.66 6.06
C GLU A 221 17.93 -0.55 7.09
N VAL A 222 16.94 0.32 7.23
CA VAL A 222 16.93 1.39 8.23
C VAL A 222 16.43 0.83 9.55
N LYS A 223 17.23 1.01 10.61
CA LYS A 223 16.95 0.56 11.96
C LYS A 223 16.15 1.60 12.75
N ASP A 224 16.62 2.85 12.74
CA ASP A 224 16.06 3.92 13.58
C ASP A 224 16.24 5.29 12.94
N LEU A 225 15.57 6.30 13.50
CA LEU A 225 15.70 7.71 13.14
C LEU A 225 16.68 8.41 14.09
N LEU A 226 17.43 9.36 13.56
CA LEU A 226 18.22 10.29 14.36
C LEU A 226 17.42 11.58 14.52
N THR A 227 17.14 11.96 15.74
CA THR A 227 16.34 13.16 16.06
C THR A 227 17.00 13.98 17.16
N ARG A 228 16.85 15.30 17.11
CA ARG A 228 17.22 16.22 18.19
C ARG A 228 15.98 16.90 18.74
N LYS A 229 16.09 17.35 19.99
CA LYS A 229 15.07 18.18 20.63
C LYS A 229 15.63 19.57 20.84
N GLU A 230 14.90 20.59 20.41
CA GLU A 230 15.28 21.99 20.52
C GLU A 230 14.03 22.81 20.85
N ASN A 231 14.06 23.63 21.90
CA ASN A 231 12.94 24.47 22.35
C ASN A 231 11.62 23.74 22.55
N GLY A 232 11.68 22.45 22.94
CA GLY A 232 10.49 21.61 23.15
C GLY A 232 10.05 20.85 21.90
N GLU A 233 10.47 21.23 20.72
CA GLU A 233 10.16 20.60 19.43
C GLU A 233 11.16 19.55 19.01
N HIS A 234 10.75 18.61 18.17
CA HIS A 234 11.59 17.55 17.64
C HIS A 234 11.92 17.80 16.16
N TYR A 235 13.18 17.59 15.81
CA TYR A 235 13.72 17.75 14.45
C TYR A 235 14.39 16.47 14.01
N ILE A 236 14.23 16.11 12.74
CA ILE A 236 14.98 15.02 12.12
C ILE A 236 16.45 15.44 11.91
N GLU A 237 17.39 14.53 12.11
CA GLU A 237 18.80 14.71 11.78
C GLU A 237 19.31 13.65 10.81
N GLY A 238 18.50 12.62 10.53
CA GLY A 238 18.88 11.54 9.65
C GLY A 238 18.37 10.17 10.12
N ILE A 239 19.10 9.12 9.73
CA ILE A 239 18.75 7.73 9.98
C ILE A 239 19.94 6.92 10.50
N GLU A 240 19.65 5.82 11.22
CA GLU A 240 20.60 4.78 11.58
C GLU A 240 20.28 3.50 10.80
N LEU A 241 21.27 2.90 10.16
CA LEU A 241 21.16 1.65 9.45
C LEU A 241 21.35 0.44 10.39
N ASN A 242 20.90 -0.75 9.99
CA ASN A 242 21.07 -1.98 10.80
C ASN A 242 22.54 -2.34 11.06
N ASN A 243 23.47 -1.92 10.21
CA ASN A 243 24.91 -2.10 10.40
C ASN A 243 25.54 -1.08 11.37
N GLY A 244 24.74 -0.17 11.94
CA GLY A 244 25.17 0.90 12.85
C GLY A 244 25.70 2.18 12.14
N GLU A 245 25.72 2.23 10.82
CA GLU A 245 26.06 3.43 10.05
C GLU A 245 25.00 4.52 10.28
N LYS A 246 25.44 5.75 10.51
CA LYS A 246 24.57 6.92 10.69
C LYS A 246 24.69 7.85 9.49
N LEU A 247 23.57 8.09 8.84
CA LEU A 247 23.45 9.00 7.69
C LEU A 247 22.66 10.23 8.12
N VAL A 248 23.19 11.40 7.81
CA VAL A 248 22.60 12.68 8.19
C VAL A 248 21.84 13.26 7.03
N ALA A 249 20.68 13.84 7.31
CA ALA A 249 19.88 14.55 6.33
C ALA A 249 19.03 15.64 6.99
N GLU A 250 18.77 16.71 6.25
CA GLU A 250 17.87 17.78 6.70
C GLU A 250 16.40 17.36 6.60
N LYS A 251 16.08 16.53 5.62
CA LYS A 251 14.74 16.00 5.38
C LYS A 251 14.78 14.49 5.19
N VAL A 252 13.78 13.80 5.76
CA VAL A 252 13.62 12.35 5.62
C VAL A 252 12.20 12.03 5.20
N ILE A 253 12.04 11.30 4.11
CA ILE A 253 10.75 10.74 3.67
C ILE A 253 10.73 9.26 3.99
N ILE A 254 9.74 8.81 4.77
CA ILE A 254 9.54 7.38 5.07
C ILE A 254 8.37 6.85 4.27
N ALA A 255 8.67 5.99 3.28
CA ALA A 255 7.71 5.35 2.38
C ALA A 255 7.83 3.80 2.44
N PRO A 256 7.61 3.15 3.59
CA PRO A 256 8.03 1.79 3.87
C PRO A 256 7.13 0.74 3.22
N GLY A 257 6.04 1.14 2.55
CA GLY A 257 5.02 0.26 2.04
C GLY A 257 4.31 -0.54 3.15
N ARG A 258 3.38 -1.43 2.76
CA ARG A 258 2.59 -2.22 3.73
C ARG A 258 3.46 -3.15 4.58
N ASP A 259 4.50 -3.73 3.98
CA ASP A 259 5.44 -4.63 4.66
C ASP A 259 6.24 -3.93 5.77
N GLY A 260 6.53 -2.62 5.63
CA GLY A 260 7.22 -1.82 6.64
C GLY A 260 6.31 -1.06 7.60
N SER A 261 4.99 -1.25 7.53
CA SER A 261 4.02 -0.47 8.32
C SER A 261 4.16 -0.69 9.84
N THR A 262 4.36 -1.93 10.27
CA THR A 262 4.58 -2.28 11.68
C THR A 262 5.87 -1.67 12.21
N TRP A 263 6.93 -1.68 11.40
CA TRP A 263 8.21 -1.03 11.74
C TRP A 263 8.01 0.49 11.90
N LEU A 264 7.33 1.15 10.97
CA LEU A 264 7.03 2.58 11.08
C LEU A 264 6.22 2.88 12.34
N ALA A 265 5.14 2.13 12.60
CA ALA A 265 4.33 2.33 13.80
C ALA A 265 5.14 2.18 15.09
N SER A 266 6.05 1.19 15.16
CA SER A 266 6.93 1.00 16.31
C SER A 266 7.93 2.14 16.49
N LEU A 267 8.51 2.67 15.39
CA LEU A 267 9.39 3.83 15.42
C LEU A 267 8.71 5.08 15.96
N LEU A 268 7.47 5.33 15.54
CA LEU A 268 6.70 6.50 15.94
C LEU A 268 6.23 6.37 17.39
N LYS A 269 5.74 5.19 17.81
CA LYS A 269 5.36 4.91 19.21
C LYS A 269 6.55 5.08 20.16
N LYS A 270 7.75 4.62 19.78
CA LYS A 270 8.98 4.82 20.57
C LYS A 270 9.27 6.30 20.83
N ARG A 271 8.86 7.17 19.92
CA ARG A 271 9.02 8.64 20.01
C ARG A 271 7.79 9.36 20.58
N ARG A 272 6.80 8.61 21.06
CA ARG A 272 5.55 9.12 21.63
C ARG A 272 4.77 10.00 20.65
N LEU A 273 4.88 9.73 19.34
CA LEU A 273 4.08 10.41 18.33
C LEU A 273 2.66 9.82 18.29
N ASN A 274 1.71 10.67 17.98
CA ASN A 274 0.32 10.29 17.88
C ASN A 274 0.06 9.45 16.64
N LEU A 275 -0.50 8.25 16.84
CA LEU A 275 -0.99 7.38 15.78
C LEU A 275 -2.51 7.37 15.82
N MET A 276 -3.12 7.64 14.68
CA MET A 276 -4.56 7.50 14.51
C MET A 276 -4.86 6.09 13.99
N ASN A 277 -5.93 5.50 14.51
CA ASN A 277 -6.45 4.26 13.97
C ASN A 277 -6.98 4.47 12.56
N ASN A 278 -6.61 3.57 11.66
CA ASN A 278 -7.27 3.49 10.37
C ASN A 278 -8.49 2.56 10.47
N GLN A 279 -9.35 2.59 9.47
CA GLN A 279 -10.42 1.61 9.36
C GLN A 279 -9.86 0.21 9.08
N VAL A 280 -10.68 -0.81 9.23
CA VAL A 280 -10.46 -2.15 8.67
C VAL A 280 -11.70 -2.55 7.87
N ASP A 281 -11.50 -3.21 6.74
CA ASP A 281 -12.62 -3.70 5.93
C ASP A 281 -12.74 -5.22 6.10
N ILE A 282 -13.91 -5.70 6.46
CA ILE A 282 -14.21 -7.11 6.71
C ILE A 282 -15.45 -7.51 5.92
N GLY A 283 -15.42 -8.67 5.31
CA GLY A 283 -16.57 -9.19 4.57
C GLY A 283 -16.30 -10.53 3.92
N VAL A 284 -16.74 -10.68 2.68
CA VAL A 284 -16.74 -11.94 1.96
C VAL A 284 -16.27 -11.79 0.52
N ARG A 285 -15.75 -12.86 -0.06
CA ARG A 285 -15.65 -13.03 -1.50
C ARG A 285 -16.96 -13.61 -2.01
N VAL A 286 -17.56 -12.96 -2.97
CA VAL A 286 -18.80 -13.42 -3.66
C VAL A 286 -18.40 -14.09 -4.96
N GLU A 287 -19.02 -15.21 -5.28
CA GLU A 287 -18.87 -15.89 -6.55
C GLU A 287 -20.25 -16.11 -7.16
N THR A 288 -20.41 -15.72 -8.43
CA THR A 288 -21.63 -15.86 -9.21
C THR A 288 -21.30 -16.22 -10.66
N SER A 289 -22.31 -16.54 -11.48
CA SER A 289 -22.11 -16.86 -12.89
C SER A 289 -21.59 -15.65 -13.67
N ASN A 290 -20.73 -15.88 -14.68
CA ASN A 290 -20.29 -14.86 -15.62
C ASN A 290 -21.46 -14.12 -16.27
N ILE A 291 -22.55 -14.84 -16.60
CA ILE A 291 -23.74 -14.26 -17.24
C ILE A 291 -24.37 -13.16 -16.35
N VAL A 292 -24.39 -13.34 -15.03
CA VAL A 292 -24.93 -12.35 -14.10
C VAL A 292 -24.12 -11.06 -14.13
N MET A 293 -22.80 -11.16 -14.28
CA MET A 293 -21.89 -10.01 -14.23
C MET A 293 -21.47 -9.49 -15.62
N GLU A 294 -22.05 -10.03 -16.70
CA GLU A 294 -21.63 -9.76 -18.09
C GLU A 294 -21.66 -8.25 -18.41
N GLU A 295 -22.83 -7.59 -18.20
CA GLU A 295 -22.97 -6.16 -18.48
C GLU A 295 -21.96 -5.30 -17.71
N ILE A 296 -21.69 -5.65 -16.45
CA ILE A 296 -20.70 -4.94 -15.63
C ILE A 296 -19.29 -5.16 -16.17
N ASN A 297 -18.93 -6.43 -16.46
CA ASN A 297 -17.58 -6.81 -16.88
C ASN A 297 -17.21 -6.30 -18.27
N GLU A 298 -18.18 -6.15 -19.17
CA GLU A 298 -17.97 -5.64 -20.54
C GLU A 298 -17.73 -4.13 -20.57
N HIS A 299 -18.42 -3.37 -19.72
CA HIS A 299 -18.45 -1.92 -19.80
C HIS A 299 -17.65 -1.19 -18.71
N LEU A 300 -17.35 -1.90 -17.60
CA LEU A 300 -16.55 -1.39 -16.50
C LEU A 300 -15.33 -2.29 -16.30
N TYR A 301 -14.15 -1.72 -16.36
CA TYR A 301 -12.92 -2.45 -16.06
C TYR A 301 -12.93 -3.06 -14.66
N GLU A 302 -13.47 -2.32 -13.69
CA GLU A 302 -13.83 -2.76 -12.35
C GLU A 302 -15.12 -2.06 -11.92
N GLY A 303 -16.20 -2.81 -11.73
CA GLY A 303 -17.45 -2.29 -11.18
C GLY A 303 -17.28 -1.95 -9.71
N LYS A 304 -16.89 -0.72 -9.37
CA LYS A 304 -16.74 -0.26 -7.98
C LYS A 304 -17.99 0.44 -7.51
N PHE A 305 -18.79 -0.26 -6.73
CA PHE A 305 -20.00 0.27 -6.12
C PHE A 305 -19.81 0.52 -4.61
N VAL A 306 -20.45 1.57 -4.13
CA VAL A 306 -20.52 1.93 -2.71
C VAL A 306 -21.97 2.01 -2.29
N PHE A 307 -22.26 1.44 -1.14
CA PHE A 307 -23.59 1.46 -0.53
C PHE A 307 -23.49 1.87 0.95
N ASN A 308 -24.36 2.76 1.37
CA ASN A 308 -24.54 3.11 2.78
C ASN A 308 -25.75 2.35 3.30
N THR A 309 -25.54 1.46 4.24
CA THR A 309 -26.56 0.52 4.72
C THR A 309 -27.49 1.15 5.76
N SER A 310 -28.62 0.49 6.03
CA SER A 310 -29.58 0.89 7.05
C SER A 310 -29.00 0.97 8.47
N VAL A 311 -27.91 0.25 8.73
CA VAL A 311 -27.20 0.24 10.03
C VAL A 311 -26.04 1.27 10.08
N GLY A 312 -25.96 2.16 9.08
CA GLY A 312 -24.97 3.25 9.05
C GLY A 312 -23.55 2.83 8.67
N THR A 313 -23.36 1.62 8.15
CA THR A 313 -22.07 1.16 7.66
C THR A 313 -21.93 1.38 6.16
N ARG A 314 -20.70 1.52 5.70
CA ARG A 314 -20.35 1.64 4.28
C ARG A 314 -19.85 0.30 3.76
N VAL A 315 -20.50 -0.20 2.69
CA VAL A 315 -20.06 -1.41 1.98
C VAL A 315 -19.53 -1.03 0.61
N ARG A 316 -18.49 -1.72 0.16
CA ARG A 316 -17.90 -1.49 -1.16
C ARG A 316 -17.62 -2.82 -1.86
N THR A 317 -17.76 -2.83 -3.20
CA THR A 317 -17.17 -3.88 -4.02
C THR A 317 -15.67 -3.68 -4.17
N PHE A 318 -14.91 -4.77 -4.21
CA PHE A 318 -13.46 -4.78 -4.45
C PHE A 318 -13.10 -5.85 -5.47
N CYS A 319 -12.04 -5.60 -6.25
CA CYS A 319 -11.33 -6.54 -7.12
C CYS A 319 -12.25 -7.57 -7.79
N SER A 320 -12.94 -7.16 -8.87
CA SER A 320 -13.69 -8.07 -9.73
C SER A 320 -12.74 -8.90 -10.59
N ASN A 321 -12.98 -10.18 -10.68
CA ASN A 321 -12.24 -11.18 -11.44
C ASN A 321 -13.21 -11.93 -12.37
N PRO A 322 -13.49 -11.40 -13.57
CA PRO A 322 -14.27 -12.12 -14.57
C PRO A 322 -13.58 -13.44 -14.94
N SER A 323 -14.36 -14.51 -15.06
CA SER A 323 -13.85 -15.87 -15.32
C SER A 323 -12.74 -16.29 -14.35
N GLY A 324 -12.74 -15.72 -13.14
CA GLY A 324 -11.69 -15.93 -12.15
C GLY A 324 -11.98 -17.05 -11.17
N HIS A 325 -11.03 -17.29 -10.29
CA HIS A 325 -11.10 -18.30 -9.23
C HIS A 325 -11.04 -17.63 -7.85
N VAL A 326 -11.80 -18.16 -6.91
CA VAL A 326 -11.62 -17.85 -5.49
C VAL A 326 -10.37 -18.60 -5.03
N VAL A 327 -9.50 -17.91 -4.28
CA VAL A 327 -8.23 -18.45 -3.78
C VAL A 327 -8.06 -18.14 -2.30
N VAL A 328 -7.13 -18.84 -1.66
CA VAL A 328 -6.75 -18.60 -0.26
C VAL A 328 -5.51 -17.72 -0.21
N GLU A 329 -5.57 -16.65 0.56
CA GLU A 329 -4.44 -15.80 0.92
C GLU A 329 -4.02 -16.06 2.37
N ASN A 330 -2.73 -16.35 2.59
CA ASN A 330 -2.20 -16.45 3.95
C ASN A 330 -1.65 -15.10 4.39
N HIS A 331 -2.31 -14.47 5.35
CA HIS A 331 -1.87 -13.23 5.95
C HIS A 331 -1.42 -13.47 7.39
N SER A 332 -0.11 -13.55 7.61
CA SER A 332 0.50 -13.74 8.94
C SER A 332 -0.06 -14.95 9.71
N GLY A 333 -0.32 -16.07 9.01
CA GLY A 333 -0.85 -17.29 9.60
C GLY A 333 -2.38 -17.35 9.66
N THR A 334 -3.08 -16.33 9.20
CA THR A 334 -4.55 -16.31 9.06
C THR A 334 -4.92 -16.52 7.59
N MET A 335 -5.78 -17.50 7.30
CA MET A 335 -6.26 -17.78 5.96
C MET A 335 -7.45 -16.88 5.65
N LEU A 336 -7.36 -16.15 4.53
CA LEU A 336 -8.37 -15.22 4.05
C LEU A 336 -8.83 -15.63 2.65
N ALA A 337 -10.10 -15.37 2.34
CA ALA A 337 -10.59 -15.48 0.97
C ALA A 337 -10.02 -14.33 0.11
N ASN A 338 -9.67 -14.63 -1.13
CA ASN A 338 -9.26 -13.66 -2.14
C ASN A 338 -9.69 -14.14 -3.53
N GLY A 339 -9.43 -13.38 -4.59
CA GLY A 339 -9.73 -13.73 -5.96
C GLY A 339 -8.51 -13.62 -6.86
N HIS A 340 -8.51 -14.43 -7.90
CA HIS A 340 -7.49 -14.44 -8.94
C HIS A 340 -8.12 -14.66 -10.31
N ALA A 341 -7.64 -13.96 -11.34
CA ALA A 341 -7.96 -14.20 -12.73
C ALA A 341 -6.69 -14.54 -13.52
N TYR A 342 -6.78 -15.56 -14.37
CA TYR A 342 -5.67 -15.91 -15.25
C TYR A 342 -5.70 -15.04 -16.51
N LYS A 343 -4.53 -14.71 -17.05
CA LYS A 343 -4.40 -14.01 -18.33
C LYS A 343 -4.80 -14.92 -19.51
N ASP A 344 -4.52 -16.23 -19.40
CA ASP A 344 -4.93 -17.22 -20.40
C ASP A 344 -6.41 -17.57 -20.21
N PRO A 345 -7.30 -17.24 -21.18
CA PRO A 345 -8.72 -17.54 -21.08
C PRO A 345 -9.04 -19.04 -20.90
N LYS A 346 -8.15 -19.93 -21.35
CA LYS A 346 -8.32 -21.40 -21.20
C LYS A 346 -8.26 -21.85 -19.74
N LEU A 347 -7.68 -21.06 -18.87
CA LEU A 347 -7.60 -21.31 -17.44
C LEU A 347 -8.71 -20.60 -16.67
N GLY A 348 -9.60 -19.92 -17.37
CA GLY A 348 -10.74 -19.22 -16.79
C GLY A 348 -11.84 -20.18 -16.32
N SER A 349 -12.65 -19.70 -15.38
CA SER A 349 -13.86 -20.38 -14.91
C SER A 349 -15.12 -19.84 -15.60
N GLN A 350 -16.29 -20.47 -15.33
CA GLN A 350 -17.60 -19.97 -15.76
C GLN A 350 -18.16 -18.94 -14.76
N ASN A 351 -17.38 -18.56 -13.75
CA ASN A 351 -17.82 -17.70 -12.67
C ASN A 351 -17.02 -16.39 -12.65
N THR A 352 -17.69 -15.32 -12.23
CA THR A 352 -17.06 -14.08 -11.79
C THR A 352 -17.03 -14.05 -10.27
N ASN A 353 -15.92 -13.62 -9.69
CA ASN A 353 -15.85 -13.38 -8.26
C ASN A 353 -15.37 -11.97 -7.94
N PHE A 354 -15.88 -11.40 -6.86
CA PHE A 354 -15.50 -10.09 -6.34
C PHE A 354 -15.68 -10.04 -4.82
N ALA A 355 -15.05 -9.08 -4.14
CA ALA A 355 -15.23 -8.93 -2.71
C ALA A 355 -16.35 -7.93 -2.39
N LEU A 356 -17.13 -8.22 -1.35
CA LEU A 356 -17.98 -7.27 -0.64
C LEU A 356 -17.40 -7.04 0.74
N LEU A 357 -16.96 -5.81 1.00
CA LEU A 357 -16.29 -5.45 2.24
C LEU A 357 -17.01 -4.31 2.95
N VAL A 358 -17.27 -4.52 4.23
CA VAL A 358 -17.87 -3.55 5.16
C VAL A 358 -16.74 -2.80 5.85
N SER A 359 -16.77 -1.47 5.79
CA SER A 359 -15.78 -0.63 6.43
C SER A 359 -16.10 -0.43 7.91
N HIS A 360 -15.21 -0.89 8.79
CA HIS A 360 -15.30 -0.72 10.23
C HIS A 360 -14.36 0.40 10.69
N LYS A 361 -14.94 1.45 11.26
CA LYS A 361 -14.21 2.51 11.94
C LYS A 361 -14.46 2.37 13.43
N PHE A 362 -13.40 2.40 14.21
CA PHE A 362 -13.49 2.31 15.66
C PHE A 362 -13.07 3.63 16.31
N SER A 363 -13.74 3.99 17.39
CA SER A 363 -13.40 5.11 18.26
C SER A 363 -12.73 4.59 19.54
N GLU A 364 -12.04 5.48 20.24
CA GLU A 364 -11.52 5.19 21.57
C GLU A 364 -12.62 4.64 22.49
N PRO A 365 -12.26 3.71 23.39
CA PRO A 365 -10.90 3.27 23.77
C PRO A 365 -10.31 2.17 22.89
N PHE A 366 -10.99 1.74 21.81
CA PHE A 366 -10.53 0.65 20.96
C PHE A 366 -9.51 1.14 19.92
N ASP A 367 -8.30 0.61 19.95
CA ASP A 367 -7.16 1.09 19.16
C ASP A 367 -6.49 0.02 18.27
N GLN A 368 -7.12 -1.17 18.12
CA GLN A 368 -6.51 -2.30 17.40
C GLN A 368 -7.42 -2.87 16.30
N PRO A 369 -7.85 -2.07 15.30
CA PRO A 369 -8.79 -2.52 14.27
C PRO A 369 -8.29 -3.72 13.46
N ASN A 370 -6.97 -3.80 13.19
CA ASN A 370 -6.39 -4.94 12.47
C ASN A 370 -6.45 -6.23 13.31
N GLU A 371 -6.22 -6.15 14.63
CA GLU A 371 -6.33 -7.32 15.50
C GLU A 371 -7.76 -7.84 15.57
N TYR A 372 -8.76 -6.94 15.65
CA TYR A 372 -10.16 -7.31 15.55
C TYR A 372 -10.46 -8.13 14.28
N ALA A 373 -9.98 -7.67 13.11
CA ALA A 373 -10.17 -8.40 11.86
C ALA A 373 -9.43 -9.75 11.84
N HIS A 374 -8.26 -9.82 12.47
CA HIS A 374 -7.54 -11.09 12.66
C HIS A 374 -8.32 -12.06 13.53
N GLU A 375 -8.90 -11.61 14.64
CA GLU A 375 -9.70 -12.48 15.53
C GLU A 375 -10.95 -13.02 14.81
N VAL A 376 -11.68 -12.17 14.08
CA VAL A 376 -12.82 -12.60 13.25
C VAL A 376 -12.37 -13.66 12.23
N SER A 377 -11.24 -13.42 11.57
CA SER A 377 -10.72 -14.36 10.56
C SER A 377 -10.21 -15.66 11.18
N ARG A 378 -9.53 -15.61 12.35
CA ARG A 378 -9.09 -16.80 13.09
C ARG A 378 -10.29 -17.66 13.54
N LEU A 379 -11.39 -17.01 13.94
CA LEU A 379 -12.63 -17.74 14.29
C LEU A 379 -13.17 -18.50 13.07
N ALA A 380 -13.20 -17.88 11.89
CA ALA A 380 -13.57 -18.57 10.64
C ALA A 380 -12.65 -19.77 10.37
N ASN A 381 -11.34 -19.59 10.50
CA ASN A 381 -10.37 -20.67 10.29
C ASN A 381 -10.55 -21.82 11.29
N LYS A 382 -10.91 -21.54 12.55
CA LYS A 382 -11.25 -22.61 13.51
C LYS A 382 -12.46 -23.43 13.07
N LEU A 383 -13.50 -22.77 12.58
CA LEU A 383 -14.75 -23.43 12.12
C LEU A 383 -14.59 -24.18 10.80
N SER A 384 -13.56 -23.87 10.02
CA SER A 384 -13.23 -24.51 8.74
C SER A 384 -11.97 -25.37 8.79
N ASN A 385 -11.52 -25.77 10.00
CA ASN A 385 -10.31 -26.57 10.19
C ASN A 385 -9.07 -25.98 9.51
N GLY A 386 -8.90 -24.65 9.60
CA GLY A 386 -7.76 -23.93 9.01
C GLY A 386 -7.98 -23.44 7.58
N GLY A 387 -9.16 -23.59 7.01
CA GLY A 387 -9.52 -23.20 5.65
C GLY A 387 -10.43 -21.97 5.59
N ILE A 388 -11.25 -21.93 4.52
CA ILE A 388 -12.24 -20.90 4.21
C ILE A 388 -13.64 -21.49 4.31
N ILE A 389 -14.58 -20.76 4.91
CA ILE A 389 -16.00 -21.15 4.95
C ILE A 389 -16.65 -20.76 3.61
N ILE A 390 -17.44 -21.67 3.04
CA ILE A 390 -18.35 -21.40 1.91
C ILE A 390 -19.80 -21.51 2.38
N GLN A 391 -20.65 -20.56 1.99
CA GLN A 391 -22.08 -20.58 2.27
C GLN A 391 -22.88 -20.07 1.07
N LYS A 392 -24.00 -20.71 0.76
CA LYS A 392 -24.96 -20.23 -0.25
C LYS A 392 -25.72 -19.02 0.29
N TYR A 393 -25.93 -18.02 -0.55
CA TYR A 393 -26.73 -16.84 -0.19
C TYR A 393 -28.13 -17.20 0.28
N GLY A 394 -28.79 -18.16 -0.38
CA GLY A 394 -30.10 -18.65 0.06
C GLY A 394 -30.09 -19.34 1.44
N ASP A 395 -28.99 -19.93 1.87
CA ASP A 395 -28.85 -20.49 3.22
C ASP A 395 -28.59 -19.37 4.26
N ILE A 396 -27.89 -18.30 3.87
CA ILE A 396 -27.72 -17.10 4.70
C ILE A 396 -29.08 -16.48 5.01
N LEU A 397 -29.92 -16.26 3.99
CA LEU A 397 -31.26 -15.69 4.16
C LEU A 397 -32.16 -16.54 5.05
N LYS A 398 -31.98 -17.88 5.01
CA LYS A 398 -32.72 -18.84 5.84
C LYS A 398 -32.10 -19.04 7.23
N GLY A 399 -31.03 -18.30 7.59
CA GLY A 399 -30.36 -18.41 8.88
C GLY A 399 -29.80 -19.80 9.19
N ARG A 400 -29.27 -20.49 8.19
CA ARG A 400 -28.78 -21.87 8.34
C ARG A 400 -27.44 -22.10 7.64
N ARG A 401 -26.62 -23.00 8.18
CA ARG A 401 -25.37 -23.42 7.56
C ARG A 401 -25.61 -24.08 6.19
N SER A 402 -24.68 -23.90 5.25
CA SER A 402 -24.62 -24.74 4.06
C SER A 402 -24.02 -26.12 4.38
N THR A 403 -24.35 -27.10 3.56
CA THR A 403 -23.81 -28.46 3.61
C THR A 403 -23.27 -28.82 2.23
N GLU A 404 -22.38 -29.82 2.15
CA GLU A 404 -21.86 -30.30 0.87
C GLU A 404 -23.00 -30.67 -0.12
N LYS A 405 -24.04 -31.33 0.39
CA LYS A 405 -25.22 -31.68 -0.43
C LYS A 405 -25.86 -30.42 -1.04
N ARG A 406 -26.13 -29.39 -0.21
CA ARG A 406 -26.77 -28.16 -0.70
C ARG A 406 -25.87 -27.33 -1.63
N ILE A 407 -24.53 -27.36 -1.42
CA ILE A 407 -23.60 -26.75 -2.37
C ILE A 407 -23.67 -27.46 -3.73
N LYS A 408 -23.59 -28.78 -3.75
CA LYS A 408 -23.66 -29.60 -4.98
C LYS A 408 -25.01 -29.49 -5.72
N GLU A 409 -26.12 -29.25 -5.02
CA GLU A 409 -27.44 -28.98 -5.60
C GLU A 409 -27.58 -27.56 -6.15
N GLY A 410 -26.57 -26.70 -6.00
CA GLY A 410 -26.53 -25.36 -6.54
C GLY A 410 -26.25 -25.32 -8.04
N PHE A 411 -26.57 -24.19 -8.69
CA PHE A 411 -26.28 -23.97 -10.12
C PHE A 411 -24.84 -23.56 -10.39
N LEU A 412 -24.10 -23.13 -9.35
CA LEU A 412 -22.71 -22.71 -9.45
C LEU A 412 -21.80 -23.81 -8.93
N GLU A 413 -20.78 -24.13 -9.72
CA GLU A 413 -19.70 -24.99 -9.28
C GLU A 413 -18.64 -24.14 -8.58
N PRO A 414 -18.35 -24.35 -7.26
CA PRO A 414 -17.36 -23.58 -6.52
C PRO A 414 -15.98 -23.69 -7.16
N THR A 415 -15.29 -22.56 -7.37
CA THR A 415 -13.93 -22.58 -7.89
C THR A 415 -12.89 -22.90 -6.82
N LEU A 416 -13.13 -22.57 -5.54
CA LEU A 416 -12.31 -23.00 -4.40
C LEU A 416 -12.85 -24.34 -3.88
N LYS A 417 -12.32 -25.44 -4.40
CA LYS A 417 -12.82 -26.81 -4.12
C LYS A 417 -12.63 -27.24 -2.67
N GLU A 418 -11.58 -26.73 -2.00
CA GLU A 418 -11.25 -27.02 -0.60
C GLU A 418 -12.04 -26.17 0.42
N ALA A 419 -12.91 -25.27 -0.02
CA ALA A 419 -13.73 -24.48 0.90
C ALA A 419 -14.71 -25.35 1.68
N VAL A 420 -14.86 -25.08 2.97
CA VAL A 420 -15.65 -25.88 3.90
C VAL A 420 -17.06 -25.33 4.02
N PRO A 421 -18.13 -26.09 3.67
CA PRO A 421 -19.50 -25.65 3.84
C PRO A 421 -19.82 -25.35 5.31
N GLY A 422 -20.23 -24.12 5.60
CA GLY A 422 -20.42 -23.66 6.97
C GLY A 422 -21.49 -22.57 7.11
N ASP A 423 -21.37 -21.83 8.20
CA ASP A 423 -22.24 -20.71 8.55
C ASP A 423 -21.40 -19.47 8.88
N LEU A 424 -21.46 -18.47 8.01
CA LEU A 424 -20.79 -17.19 8.19
C LEU A 424 -21.43 -16.34 9.30
N GLY A 425 -22.69 -16.62 9.64
CA GLY A 425 -23.37 -15.97 10.76
C GLY A 425 -22.80 -16.31 12.12
N LEU A 426 -22.02 -17.39 12.25
CA LEU A 426 -21.27 -17.72 13.48
C LEU A 426 -19.96 -16.92 13.61
N VAL A 427 -19.56 -16.21 12.57
CA VAL A 427 -18.26 -15.53 12.49
C VAL A 427 -18.41 -14.02 12.34
N LEU A 428 -19.22 -13.61 11.37
CA LEU A 428 -19.40 -12.20 11.05
C LEU A 428 -20.38 -11.55 12.04
N PRO A 429 -20.05 -10.36 12.59
CA PRO A 429 -20.99 -9.62 13.43
C PRO A 429 -22.31 -9.34 12.70
N TYR A 430 -23.41 -9.26 13.46
CA TYR A 430 -24.75 -9.06 12.91
C TYR A 430 -24.82 -7.89 11.91
N ASN A 431 -24.28 -6.72 12.29
CA ASN A 431 -24.29 -5.54 11.41
C ASN A 431 -23.48 -5.75 10.12
N THR A 432 -22.38 -6.51 10.19
CA THR A 432 -21.60 -6.88 9.01
C THR A 432 -22.41 -7.76 8.08
N MET A 433 -23.01 -8.83 8.61
CA MET A 433 -23.83 -9.75 7.82
C MET A 433 -25.05 -9.03 7.21
N LYS A 434 -25.77 -8.22 7.99
CA LYS A 434 -26.89 -7.42 7.51
C LYS A 434 -26.48 -6.47 6.38
N SER A 435 -25.33 -5.82 6.52
CA SER A 435 -24.78 -4.91 5.51
C SER A 435 -24.43 -5.63 4.21
N LEU A 436 -23.88 -6.83 4.28
CA LEU A 436 -23.59 -7.66 3.11
C LEU A 436 -24.86 -8.08 2.38
N ILE A 437 -25.91 -8.45 3.12
CA ILE A 437 -27.23 -8.80 2.54
C ILE A 437 -27.82 -7.59 1.83
N GLU A 438 -27.94 -6.43 2.49
CA GLU A 438 -28.47 -5.21 1.90
C GLU A 438 -27.71 -4.77 0.65
N MET A 439 -26.37 -4.86 0.67
CA MET A 439 -25.54 -4.56 -0.51
C MET A 439 -25.79 -5.53 -1.67
N THR A 440 -25.96 -6.82 -1.37
CA THR A 440 -26.23 -7.84 -2.39
C THR A 440 -27.61 -7.60 -3.04
N GLU A 441 -28.64 -7.28 -2.26
CA GLU A 441 -29.97 -6.93 -2.76
C GLU A 441 -29.97 -5.62 -3.56
N ALA A 442 -29.17 -4.63 -3.16
CA ALA A 442 -29.02 -3.40 -3.92
C ALA A 442 -28.31 -3.64 -5.27
N LEU A 443 -27.25 -4.46 -5.29
CA LEU A 443 -26.54 -4.83 -6.51
C LEU A 443 -27.40 -5.66 -7.44
N ASP A 444 -28.27 -6.53 -6.92
CA ASP A 444 -29.19 -7.34 -7.74
C ASP A 444 -30.11 -6.47 -8.63
N LYS A 445 -30.45 -5.26 -8.20
CA LYS A 445 -31.20 -4.28 -9.01
C LYS A 445 -30.39 -3.72 -10.17
N VAL A 446 -29.06 -3.79 -10.11
CA VAL A 446 -28.14 -3.33 -11.18
C VAL A 446 -27.79 -4.51 -12.08
N THR A 447 -27.54 -5.67 -11.49
CA THR A 447 -27.18 -6.91 -12.17
C THR A 447 -28.07 -8.06 -11.68
N PRO A 448 -29.24 -8.24 -12.30
CA PRO A 448 -30.24 -9.23 -11.87
C PRO A 448 -29.68 -10.64 -11.83
N GLY A 449 -29.99 -11.37 -10.75
CA GLY A 449 -29.51 -12.72 -10.50
C GLY A 449 -28.35 -12.79 -9.49
N LEU A 450 -27.81 -11.66 -9.05
CA LEU A 450 -26.76 -11.65 -8.03
C LEU A 450 -27.29 -12.10 -6.65
N ALA A 451 -28.51 -11.70 -6.28
CA ALA A 451 -29.17 -12.16 -5.06
C ALA A 451 -29.83 -13.54 -5.20
N SER A 452 -29.43 -14.33 -6.22
CA SER A 452 -29.86 -15.71 -6.37
C SER A 452 -29.50 -16.54 -5.13
N GLU A 453 -30.39 -17.48 -4.75
CA GLU A 453 -30.08 -18.42 -3.66
C GLU A 453 -28.85 -19.30 -3.93
N HIS A 454 -28.39 -19.35 -5.18
CA HIS A 454 -27.24 -20.15 -5.61
C HIS A 454 -25.92 -19.38 -5.55
N THR A 455 -25.93 -18.06 -5.42
CA THR A 455 -24.71 -17.24 -5.24
C THR A 455 -23.94 -17.71 -4.01
N LEU A 456 -22.61 -17.77 -4.14
CA LEU A 456 -21.72 -18.31 -3.12
C LEU A 456 -20.95 -17.21 -2.40
N PHE A 457 -20.91 -17.29 -1.08
CA PHE A 457 -20.13 -16.41 -0.22
C PHE A 457 -19.01 -17.20 0.44
N TYR A 458 -17.79 -16.68 0.36
CA TYR A 458 -16.61 -17.25 0.99
C TYR A 458 -16.08 -16.28 2.05
N GLY A 459 -15.86 -16.75 3.23
CA GLY A 459 -15.43 -15.89 4.33
C GLY A 459 -14.35 -16.52 5.21
N VAL A 460 -13.55 -15.61 5.72
CA VAL A 460 -13.61 -14.15 5.72
C VAL A 460 -12.66 -13.60 4.68
N GLU A 461 -13.04 -12.52 4.01
CA GLU A 461 -12.10 -11.65 3.33
C GLU A 461 -11.89 -10.39 4.19
N ALA A 462 -10.65 -9.97 4.39
CA ALA A 462 -10.33 -8.76 5.14
C ALA A 462 -9.25 -7.93 4.43
N LYS A 463 -9.33 -6.62 4.59
CA LYS A 463 -8.28 -5.69 4.16
C LYS A 463 -7.81 -4.87 5.35
N PHE A 464 -6.55 -5.08 5.68
CA PHE A 464 -5.85 -4.41 6.77
C PHE A 464 -5.24 -3.10 6.27
N TYR A 465 -5.27 -2.09 7.12
CA TYR A 465 -4.68 -0.80 6.82
C TYR A 465 -3.66 -0.43 7.90
N SER A 466 -2.61 0.25 7.48
CA SER A 466 -1.56 0.71 8.39
C SER A 466 -2.10 1.80 9.33
N ALA A 467 -1.63 1.83 10.57
CA ALA A 467 -1.86 2.96 11.46
C ALA A 467 -1.31 4.24 10.81
N ARG A 468 -2.05 5.34 10.98
CA ARG A 468 -1.74 6.62 10.36
C ARG A 468 -1.07 7.53 11.38
N PRO A 469 0.15 8.05 11.14
CA PRO A 469 0.69 9.11 11.96
C PRO A 469 -0.16 10.39 11.82
N LYS A 470 -0.18 11.22 12.87
CA LYS A 470 -0.74 12.57 12.74
C LYS A 470 0.15 13.38 11.79
N LEU A 471 -0.45 13.94 10.75
CA LEU A 471 0.23 14.65 9.68
C LEU A 471 -0.43 16.01 9.42
N ASN A 472 0.37 16.96 8.94
CA ASN A 472 -0.17 18.20 8.35
C ASN A 472 -0.57 17.97 6.87
N ASP A 473 -1.02 19.02 6.19
CA ASP A 473 -1.41 19.00 4.77
C ASP A 473 -0.26 18.74 3.79
N LYS A 474 0.99 18.78 4.27
CA LYS A 474 2.20 18.43 3.50
C LYS A 474 2.71 17.03 3.80
N PHE A 475 2.00 16.26 4.61
CA PHE A 475 2.37 14.94 5.10
C PHE A 475 3.65 14.93 5.96
N GLU A 476 3.99 16.08 6.56
CA GLU A 476 5.03 16.19 7.58
C GLU A 476 4.44 15.74 8.93
N THR A 477 5.24 14.99 9.70
CA THR A 477 4.86 14.50 11.03
C THR A 477 5.06 15.59 12.10
N GLU A 478 4.80 15.25 13.38
CA GLU A 478 5.14 16.09 14.53
C GLU A 478 6.67 16.25 14.75
N ILE A 479 7.50 15.54 13.98
CA ILE A 479 8.96 15.76 13.91
C ILE A 479 9.24 16.60 12.68
N HIS A 480 9.76 17.81 12.86
CA HIS A 480 10.10 18.71 11.76
C HIS A 480 11.11 18.08 10.81
N GLY A 481 10.83 18.13 9.52
CA GLY A 481 11.65 17.55 8.47
C GLY A 481 11.41 16.05 8.23
N LEU A 482 10.55 15.39 9.02
CA LEU A 482 10.17 14.00 8.84
C LEU A 482 8.81 13.89 8.17
N TYR A 483 8.77 13.28 6.98
CA TYR A 483 7.56 13.05 6.20
C TYR A 483 7.22 11.56 6.16
N ALA A 484 5.92 11.24 6.13
CA ALA A 484 5.44 9.88 5.97
C ALA A 484 4.62 9.75 4.69
N ALA A 485 4.86 8.71 3.90
CA ALA A 485 4.29 8.57 2.57
C ALA A 485 3.75 7.16 2.28
N GLY A 486 2.75 7.10 1.43
CA GLY A 486 2.28 5.87 0.83
C GLY A 486 1.44 4.96 1.73
N ASP A 487 1.28 3.71 1.29
CA ASP A 487 0.42 2.71 1.95
C ASP A 487 0.89 2.35 3.36
N GLY A 488 2.21 2.36 3.60
CA GLY A 488 2.78 2.03 4.90
C GLY A 488 2.54 3.09 5.99
N ALA A 489 2.28 4.32 5.57
CA ALA A 489 1.88 5.43 6.45
C ALA A 489 0.35 5.57 6.57
N GLY A 490 -0.42 4.65 5.99
CA GLY A 490 -1.88 4.66 6.08
C GLY A 490 -2.56 5.78 5.30
N ILE A 491 -1.86 6.46 4.37
CA ILE A 491 -2.37 7.61 3.62
C ILE A 491 -2.95 7.16 2.28
N THR A 492 -2.33 6.19 1.62
CA THR A 492 -2.71 5.75 0.28
C THR A 492 -3.00 4.26 0.22
N ARG A 493 -3.58 3.83 -0.91
CA ARG A 493 -3.84 2.44 -1.23
C ARG A 493 -3.80 2.22 -2.73
N GLY A 494 -2.62 1.99 -3.26
CA GLY A 494 -2.43 1.72 -4.68
C GLY A 494 -1.44 2.67 -5.35
N LEU A 495 -1.10 2.34 -6.60
CA LEU A 495 0.01 2.97 -7.32
C LEU A 495 -0.17 4.49 -7.48
N ALA A 496 -1.33 4.92 -7.99
CA ALA A 496 -1.56 6.31 -8.38
C ALA A 496 -1.46 7.29 -7.21
N GLN A 497 -2.24 7.05 -6.14
CA GLN A 497 -2.18 7.94 -4.97
C GLN A 497 -0.85 7.83 -4.21
N ALA A 498 -0.22 6.65 -4.15
CA ALA A 498 1.10 6.53 -3.52
C ALA A 498 2.14 7.38 -4.26
N SER A 499 2.17 7.32 -5.58
CA SER A 499 3.05 8.14 -6.42
C SER A 499 2.75 9.64 -6.26
N ALA A 500 1.47 10.02 -6.30
CA ALA A 500 1.02 11.40 -6.10
C ALA A 500 1.41 11.96 -4.73
N CYS A 501 1.32 11.13 -3.67
CA CYS A 501 1.77 11.46 -2.32
C CYS A 501 3.28 11.80 -2.29
N GLY A 502 4.10 10.99 -2.97
CA GLY A 502 5.54 11.25 -3.09
C GLY A 502 5.85 12.57 -3.79
N VAL A 503 5.16 12.85 -4.91
CA VAL A 503 5.30 14.12 -5.65
C VAL A 503 4.92 15.33 -4.76
N TRP A 504 3.82 15.23 -4.02
CA TRP A 504 3.35 16.32 -3.15
C TRP A 504 4.38 16.67 -2.07
N ILE A 505 4.90 15.67 -1.37
CA ILE A 505 5.95 15.83 -0.36
C ILE A 505 7.21 16.44 -0.98
N ALA A 506 7.62 15.93 -2.14
CA ALA A 506 8.83 16.43 -2.80
C ALA A 506 8.74 17.90 -3.19
N ARG A 507 7.56 18.39 -3.59
CA ARG A 507 7.31 19.80 -3.90
C ARG A 507 7.47 20.69 -2.66
N ASP A 508 6.92 20.29 -1.52
CA ASP A 508 7.08 21.03 -0.26
C ASP A 508 8.55 21.07 0.18
N ILE A 509 9.26 19.94 0.10
CA ILE A 509 10.67 19.87 0.44
C ILE A 509 11.51 20.77 -0.48
N ALA A 510 11.24 20.73 -1.78
CA ALA A 510 11.96 21.53 -2.77
C ALA A 510 11.77 23.05 -2.51
N GLU A 511 10.55 23.46 -2.16
CA GLU A 511 10.27 24.86 -1.80
C GLU A 511 11.03 25.28 -0.53
N LYS A 512 11.01 24.46 0.52
CA LYS A 512 11.72 24.72 1.79
C LYS A 512 13.23 24.82 1.58
N LEU A 513 13.85 23.90 0.83
CA LEU A 513 15.29 23.91 0.57
C LEU A 513 15.70 25.11 -0.31
N SER A 514 14.89 25.46 -1.32
CA SER A 514 15.16 26.62 -2.17
C SER A 514 15.11 27.95 -1.39
N ASN A 515 14.19 28.08 -0.43
CA ASN A 515 14.06 29.28 0.40
C ASN A 515 15.22 29.38 1.42
N THR A 516 15.69 28.27 1.96
CA THR A 516 16.86 28.23 2.87
C THR A 516 18.11 28.72 2.15
N ASN A 517 18.35 28.25 0.92
CA ASN A 517 19.50 28.66 0.12
C ASN A 517 19.47 30.17 -0.23
N LYS A 518 18.30 30.74 -0.52
CA LYS A 518 18.17 32.20 -0.78
C LYS A 518 18.52 33.05 0.44
N ASN A 519 18.14 32.62 1.66
CA ASN A 519 18.43 33.34 2.88
C ASN A 519 19.93 33.31 3.24
N HIS A 520 20.65 32.25 2.88
CA HIS A 520 22.11 32.19 3.07
C HIS A 520 22.90 33.07 2.08
N VAL A 521 22.37 33.32 0.88
CA VAL A 521 23.01 34.18 -0.13
C VAL A 521 22.82 35.68 0.18
N VAL A 522 21.74 36.07 0.89
CA VAL A 522 21.46 37.47 1.24
C VAL A 522 22.26 37.95 2.46
N HIS A 523 22.83 37.03 3.26
CA HIS A 523 23.62 37.33 4.47
C HIS A 523 25.13 37.03 4.31
N ALA A 524 25.61 36.67 3.12
CA ALA A 524 27.00 36.52 2.73
C ALA A 524 27.43 37.69 1.81
#